data_e65c5c488d92ffe4f3896316f0226a0e
#
_entry.id   e65c5c488d92ffe4f3896316f0226a0e
#
_cell.length_a   1.000
_cell.length_b   1.000
_cell.length_c   1.000
_cell.angle_alpha   90.00
_cell.angle_beta   90.00
_cell.angle_gamma   90.00
#
_symmetry.space_group_name_H-M   'P 1'
#
loop_
_entity.id
_entity.type
_entity.pdbx_description
1 polymer ?
#
loop_
_entity_poly.entity_id
_entity_poly.type
_entity_poly.pdbx_seq_one_letter_code
_entity_poly.pdbx_strand_id
1 'polypeptide(L)'
;DMVSFVSSWTADYNDPDNFIYTFFGTPEKSNVRSLNYFNTDVMSRVAAARGIVDDTKRLTEYAALEKQIVEEDAAWVPMFSRSHLFVKGDRVASFTPHWAGYNDTQYINVTLK
;
A
#
# COMPACT_ATOMS: atom_id res chain seq x y z
N ASP A 1 5.36 -5.36 27.17
CA ASP A 1 5.89 -5.14 25.82
C ASP A 1 5.05 -5.91 24.82
N MET A 2 4.59 -5.24 23.76
CA MET A 2 3.76 -5.85 22.73
C MET A 2 4.69 -6.55 21.72
N VAL A 3 4.50 -7.85 21.54
CA VAL A 3 5.36 -8.66 20.64
C VAL A 3 4.87 -8.60 19.20
N SER A 4 3.55 -8.51 19.01
CA SER A 4 2.91 -8.40 17.70
C SER A 4 1.54 -7.74 17.80
N PHE A 5 1.07 -7.16 16.73
CA PHE A 5 -0.25 -6.54 16.65
C PHE A 5 -0.80 -6.61 15.23
N VAL A 6 -2.11 -6.53 15.10
CA VAL A 6 -2.78 -6.48 13.80
C VAL A 6 -3.01 -5.02 13.41
N SER A 7 -2.64 -4.68 12.20
CA SER A 7 -2.84 -3.34 11.63
C SER A 7 -3.42 -3.46 10.23
N SER A 8 -3.86 -2.35 9.67
CA SER A 8 -4.31 -2.27 8.29
C SER A 8 -3.90 -0.94 7.68
N TRP A 9 -3.72 -0.92 6.39
CA TRP A 9 -3.46 0.29 5.62
C TRP A 9 -4.32 0.32 4.36
N THR A 10 -4.83 1.48 4.05
CA THR A 10 -5.46 1.74 2.75
C THR A 10 -4.59 2.75 2.05
N ALA A 11 -4.20 2.45 0.82
CA ALA A 11 -3.29 3.31 0.09
C ALA A 11 -3.90 4.69 -0.20
N ASP A 12 -3.14 5.75 0.06
CA ASP A 12 -3.51 7.13 -0.27
C ASP A 12 -3.36 7.40 -1.77
N TYR A 13 -2.47 6.68 -2.43
CA TYR A 13 -2.22 6.72 -3.87
C TYR A 13 -1.82 5.33 -4.39
N ASN A 14 -2.11 5.07 -5.67
CA ASN A 14 -1.91 3.76 -6.30
C ASN A 14 -0.44 3.52 -6.66
N ASP A 15 0.37 3.25 -5.66
CA ASP A 15 1.80 3.01 -5.83
C ASP A 15 2.35 2.18 -4.66
N PRO A 16 3.25 1.20 -4.89
CA PRO A 16 3.88 0.41 -3.82
C PRO A 16 4.66 1.26 -2.82
N ASP A 17 5.14 2.45 -3.21
CA ASP A 17 5.77 3.40 -2.31
C ASP A 17 4.90 3.74 -1.09
N ASN A 18 3.58 3.81 -1.28
CA ASN A 18 2.65 4.12 -0.20
C ASN A 18 2.62 3.07 0.91
N PHE A 19 3.00 1.84 0.61
CA PHE A 19 3.19 0.79 1.60
C PHE A 19 4.65 0.73 2.08
N ILE A 20 5.58 0.56 1.17
CA ILE A 20 6.98 0.28 1.51
C ILE A 20 7.65 1.49 2.18
N TYR A 21 7.59 2.68 1.58
CA TYR A 21 8.19 3.87 2.19
C TYR A 21 7.48 4.31 3.45
N THR A 22 6.15 4.21 3.47
CA THR A 22 5.34 4.66 4.62
C THR A 22 5.68 3.90 5.90
N PHE A 23 6.05 2.63 5.80
CA PHE A 23 6.32 1.78 6.97
C PHE A 23 7.81 1.48 7.18
N PHE A 24 8.58 1.38 6.10
CA PHE A 24 9.95 0.88 6.11
C PHE A 24 10.98 1.86 5.54
N GLY A 25 10.57 3.06 5.15
CA GLY A 25 11.44 4.01 4.46
C GLY A 25 12.45 4.72 5.35
N THR A 26 12.16 4.91 6.63
CA THR A 26 13.08 5.51 7.62
C THR A 26 12.81 4.97 9.02
N PRO A 27 13.78 5.12 9.96
CA PRO A 27 13.57 4.75 11.36
C PRO A 27 12.36 5.43 11.98
N GLU A 28 12.14 6.72 11.71
CA GLU A 28 11.03 7.49 12.26
C GLU A 28 9.69 6.96 11.76
N LYS A 29 9.61 6.61 10.47
CA LYS A 29 8.38 6.03 9.87
C LYS A 29 8.03 4.68 10.48
N SER A 30 9.03 3.84 10.71
CA SER A 30 8.86 2.57 11.40
C SER A 30 8.40 2.77 12.84
N ASN A 31 9.06 3.68 13.57
CA ASN A 31 8.76 3.95 14.99
C ASN A 31 7.36 4.49 15.22
N VAL A 32 6.91 5.48 14.44
CA VAL A 32 5.56 6.06 14.62
C VAL A 32 4.44 5.04 14.33
N ARG A 33 4.77 3.92 13.71
CA ARG A 33 3.85 2.80 13.44
C ARG A 33 4.10 1.58 14.33
N SER A 34 4.96 1.73 15.34
CA SER A 34 5.30 0.69 16.31
C SER A 34 5.88 -0.59 15.69
N LEU A 35 6.48 -0.49 14.50
CA LEU A 35 7.11 -1.63 13.84
C LEU A 35 8.50 -1.92 14.39
N ASN A 36 9.20 -0.89 14.83
CA ASN A 36 10.56 -1.00 15.35
C ASN A 36 11.52 -1.73 14.40
N TYR A 37 11.36 -1.47 13.10
CA TYR A 37 12.16 -2.09 12.03
C TYR A 37 13.32 -1.18 11.65
N PHE A 38 14.53 -1.73 11.63
CA PHE A 38 15.77 -1.00 11.38
C PHE A 38 16.71 -1.79 10.48
N ASN A 39 16.39 -1.91 9.21
CA ASN A 39 17.30 -2.46 8.21
C ASN A 39 17.80 -1.31 7.31
N THR A 40 19.04 -0.90 7.52
CA THR A 40 19.64 0.25 6.82
C THR A 40 19.81 0.02 5.32
N ASP A 41 20.03 -1.22 4.88
CA ASP A 41 20.07 -1.57 3.46
C ASP A 41 18.71 -1.37 2.81
N VAL A 42 17.66 -1.92 3.40
CA VAL A 42 16.28 -1.73 2.91
C VAL A 42 15.92 -0.25 2.86
N MET A 43 16.18 0.51 3.91
CA MET A 43 15.89 1.96 3.95
C MET A 43 16.62 2.73 2.86
N SER A 44 17.88 2.41 2.61
CA SER A 44 18.69 3.01 1.55
C SER A 44 18.14 2.69 0.16
N ARG A 45 17.78 1.43 -0.07
CA ARG A 45 17.18 0.97 -1.32
C ARG A 45 15.78 1.57 -1.57
N VAL A 46 14.98 1.70 -0.52
CA VAL A 46 13.67 2.40 -0.60
C VAL A 46 13.88 3.85 -1.04
N ALA A 47 14.85 4.55 -0.43
CA ALA A 47 15.15 5.92 -0.82
C ALA A 47 15.60 6.02 -2.29
N ALA A 48 16.43 5.09 -2.75
CA ALA A 48 16.88 5.03 -4.15
C ALA A 48 15.75 4.69 -5.11
N ALA A 49 14.88 3.72 -4.77
CA ALA A 49 13.75 3.29 -5.61
C ALA A 49 12.78 4.42 -5.92
N ARG A 50 12.58 5.36 -5.01
CA ARG A 50 11.74 6.56 -5.20
C ARG A 50 12.25 7.48 -6.31
N GLY A 51 13.54 7.44 -6.62
CA GLY A 51 14.16 8.21 -7.71
C GLY A 51 14.17 7.51 -9.06
N ILE A 52 13.73 6.25 -9.15
CA ILE A 52 13.72 5.51 -10.42
C ILE A 52 12.55 5.99 -11.28
N VAL A 53 12.86 6.53 -12.44
CA VAL A 53 11.86 7.05 -13.42
C VAL A 53 11.27 5.95 -14.29
N ASP A 54 12.03 4.90 -14.58
CA ASP A 54 11.57 3.74 -15.36
C ASP A 54 10.64 2.88 -14.51
N ASP A 55 9.36 2.83 -14.85
CA ASP A 55 8.33 2.12 -14.09
C ASP A 55 8.64 0.63 -13.92
N THR A 56 9.15 -0.04 -14.96
CA THR A 56 9.45 -1.47 -14.90
C THR A 56 10.57 -1.76 -13.90
N LYS A 57 11.64 -0.99 -13.96
CA LYS A 57 12.76 -1.11 -13.03
C LYS A 57 12.33 -0.76 -11.61
N ARG A 58 11.55 0.28 -11.48
CA ARG A 58 11.02 0.73 -10.19
C ARG A 58 10.15 -0.33 -9.52
N LEU A 59 9.18 -0.89 -10.25
CA LEU A 59 8.31 -1.97 -9.73
C LEU A 59 9.11 -3.24 -9.41
N THR A 60 10.12 -3.57 -10.19
CA THR A 60 11.01 -4.70 -9.91
C THR A 60 11.77 -4.51 -8.59
N GLU A 61 12.26 -3.31 -8.33
CA GLU A 61 12.94 -3.00 -7.07
C GLU A 61 11.99 -3.04 -5.88
N TYR A 62 10.77 -2.50 -6.01
CA TYR A 62 9.76 -2.60 -4.94
C TYR A 62 9.35 -4.04 -4.65
N ALA A 63 9.22 -4.88 -5.68
CA ALA A 63 8.95 -6.32 -5.49
C ALA A 63 10.08 -7.03 -4.73
N ALA A 64 11.34 -6.69 -5.04
CA ALA A 64 12.49 -7.23 -4.32
C ALA A 64 12.55 -6.73 -2.85
N LEU A 65 12.22 -5.47 -2.61
CA LEU A 65 12.11 -4.90 -1.26
C LEU A 65 10.99 -5.56 -0.45
N GLU A 66 9.81 -5.76 -1.07
CA GLU A 66 8.69 -6.46 -0.43
C GLU A 66 9.08 -7.88 -0.03
N LYS A 67 9.72 -8.62 -0.95
CA LYS A 67 10.21 -9.97 -0.66
C LYS A 67 11.16 -9.99 0.54
N GLN A 68 12.12 -9.09 0.59
CA GLN A 68 13.04 -9.01 1.71
C GLN A 68 12.33 -8.70 3.03
N ILE A 69 11.45 -7.69 3.06
CA ILE A 69 10.73 -7.26 4.26
C ILE A 69 9.82 -8.38 4.80
N VAL A 70 9.13 -9.08 3.90
CA VAL A 70 8.10 -10.07 4.27
C VAL A 70 8.69 -11.45 4.48
N GLU A 71 9.54 -11.94 3.57
CA GLU A 71 10.02 -13.32 3.58
C GLU A 71 11.34 -13.48 4.34
N GLU A 72 12.26 -12.54 4.20
CA GLU A 72 13.61 -12.67 4.76
C GLU A 72 13.71 -12.04 6.15
N ASP A 73 13.22 -10.81 6.30
CA ASP A 73 13.25 -10.08 7.57
C ASP A 73 12.03 -10.41 8.45
N ALA A 74 10.99 -11.00 7.88
CA ALA A 74 9.72 -11.35 8.55
C ALA A 74 9.11 -10.17 9.36
N ALA A 75 9.30 -8.94 8.86
CA ALA A 75 8.85 -7.73 9.54
C ALA A 75 7.34 -7.54 9.47
N TRP A 76 6.69 -8.16 8.47
CA TRP A 76 5.26 -8.11 8.23
C TRP A 76 4.72 -9.48 7.83
N VAL A 77 3.50 -9.78 8.28
CA VAL A 77 2.74 -10.96 7.86
C VAL A 77 1.49 -10.48 7.12
N PRO A 78 1.48 -10.44 5.80
CA PRO A 78 0.29 -10.12 5.03
C PRO A 78 -0.82 -11.15 5.30
N MET A 79 -2.00 -10.68 5.70
CA MET A 79 -3.11 -11.59 6.07
C MET A 79 -4.16 -11.64 4.99
N PHE A 80 -4.68 -10.50 4.56
CA PHE A 80 -5.72 -10.42 3.53
C PHE A 80 -5.87 -8.99 2.99
N SER A 81 -6.40 -8.88 1.79
CA SER A 81 -6.89 -7.62 1.23
C SER A 81 -8.39 -7.53 1.39
N ARG A 82 -8.89 -6.37 1.78
CA ARG A 82 -10.34 -6.14 1.90
C ARG A 82 -10.98 -6.02 0.52
N SER A 83 -12.15 -6.60 0.38
CA SER A 83 -13.03 -6.35 -0.76
C SER A 83 -14.14 -5.36 -0.35
N HIS A 84 -14.52 -4.47 -1.26
CA HIS A 84 -15.61 -3.55 -1.08
C HIS A 84 -16.84 -4.03 -1.87
N LEU A 85 -17.97 -4.10 -1.20
CA LEU A 85 -19.25 -4.43 -1.83
C LEU A 85 -19.99 -3.13 -2.14
N PHE A 86 -20.33 -2.94 -3.41
CA PHE A 86 -21.15 -1.82 -3.85
C PHE A 86 -22.52 -2.33 -4.32
N VAL A 87 -23.57 -1.66 -3.89
CA VAL A 87 -24.93 -1.92 -4.32
C VAL A 87 -25.43 -0.69 -5.07
N LYS A 88 -25.92 -0.90 -6.30
CA LYS A 88 -26.54 0.17 -7.10
C LYS A 88 -28.02 -0.11 -7.31
N GLY A 89 -28.84 0.95 -7.25
CA GLY A 89 -30.26 0.85 -7.58
C GLY A 89 -30.48 0.75 -9.10
N ASP A 90 -31.68 0.31 -9.50
CA ASP A 90 -32.03 0.03 -10.91
C ASP A 90 -31.94 1.26 -11.82
N ARG A 91 -32.05 2.45 -11.27
CA ARG A 91 -31.90 3.73 -12.00
C ARG A 91 -30.48 4.04 -12.43
N VAL A 92 -29.46 3.36 -11.85
CA VAL A 92 -28.06 3.55 -12.18
C VAL A 92 -27.67 2.61 -13.30
N ALA A 93 -27.39 3.15 -14.48
CA ALA A 93 -26.96 2.37 -15.63
C ALA A 93 -25.53 1.89 -15.47
N SER A 94 -24.60 2.80 -15.18
CA SER A 94 -23.20 2.46 -14.95
C SER A 94 -22.64 3.11 -13.67
N PHE A 95 -21.72 2.41 -13.06
CA PHE A 95 -20.96 2.87 -11.88
C PHE A 95 -19.62 2.17 -11.87
N THR A 96 -18.54 2.92 -11.80
CA THR A 96 -17.19 2.39 -11.65
C THR A 96 -16.64 2.79 -10.29
N PRO A 97 -16.38 1.83 -9.39
CA PRO A 97 -15.76 2.14 -8.10
C PRO A 97 -14.37 2.75 -8.29
N HIS A 98 -13.99 3.61 -7.37
CA HIS A 98 -12.62 4.09 -7.29
C HIS A 98 -11.66 2.93 -6.95
N TRP A 99 -10.45 2.97 -7.45
CA TRP A 99 -9.44 1.91 -7.20
C TRP A 99 -9.17 1.68 -5.70
N ALA A 100 -9.24 2.73 -4.88
CA ALA A 100 -9.07 2.63 -3.42
C ALA A 100 -10.30 2.05 -2.70
N GLY A 101 -11.42 1.84 -3.38
CA GLY A 101 -12.58 1.11 -2.87
C GLY A 101 -13.45 1.82 -1.83
N TYR A 102 -13.17 3.09 -1.48
CA TYR A 102 -13.95 3.84 -0.50
C TYR A 102 -14.18 5.29 -0.95
N ASN A 103 -14.97 6.01 -0.22
CA ASN A 103 -15.44 7.41 -0.24
C ASN A 103 -15.21 8.32 -1.45
N ASP A 104 -14.15 8.13 -2.22
CA ASP A 104 -13.87 8.93 -3.41
C ASP A 104 -14.61 8.38 -4.63
N THR A 105 -15.89 8.05 -4.42
CA THR A 105 -16.77 7.67 -5.51
C THR A 105 -16.76 8.80 -6.53
N GLN A 106 -16.20 8.53 -7.69
CA GLN A 106 -16.21 9.48 -8.80
C GLN A 106 -17.62 9.54 -9.39
N TYR A 107 -18.49 10.29 -8.74
CA TYR A 107 -19.88 10.47 -9.20
C TYR A 107 -19.99 10.99 -10.62
N ILE A 108 -18.94 11.65 -11.12
CA ILE A 108 -18.84 12.09 -12.50
C ILE A 108 -18.91 10.92 -13.51
N ASN A 109 -18.56 9.71 -13.07
CA ASN A 109 -18.59 8.50 -13.90
C ASN A 109 -19.89 7.69 -13.73
N VAL A 110 -20.86 8.20 -12.97
CA VAL A 110 -22.16 7.57 -12.80
C VAL A 110 -23.09 8.00 -13.91
N THR A 111 -23.70 7.03 -14.60
CA THR A 111 -24.75 7.29 -15.59
C THR A 111 -26.09 6.74 -15.10
N LEU A 112 -27.15 7.45 -15.37
CA LEU A 112 -28.53 7.04 -15.11
C LEU A 112 -29.17 6.47 -16.37
N LYS A 113 -30.15 5.58 -16.18
CA LYS A 113 -31.04 5.10 -17.27
C LYS A 113 -31.99 6.19 -17.67
#